data_f88c430506648eb123b0bba63aa1bde1
#
_entry.id   f88c430506648eb123b0bba63aa1bde1
#
_cell.length_a   1.000
_cell.length_b   1.000
_cell.length_c   1.000
_cell.angle_alpha   90.00
_cell.angle_beta   90.00
_cell.angle_gamma   90.00
#
_symmetry.space_group_name_H-M   'P 1'
#
loop_
_entity.id
_entity.type
_entity.pdbx_description
1 polymer ?
#
loop_
_entity_poly.entity_id
_entity_poly.type
_entity_poly.pdbx_seq_one_letter_code
_entity_poly.pdbx_strand_id
1 'polypeptide(L)'
;MIEFDGVLNKIKEEGYFRKRTALKSAQDTIVTINGKKYINFASNNYLNLANNQKLKKIFKKSISEYGVGSGSSPLVSGYSDEHLMLESELAKYTKFQSSIVTNSGYLSNVGLINAISERNMIIFQDKMNHNSIIEGSRLSNSHLIRFKHKDYDDLANKIKKYHSYNKVIYVDAVFSMTGELSQLDELSAIAKENKALLIVDDAHGFGVIKKDETHFPSILSLYERKNISVDAYIGTFGKAAGTFGSFIAANKNITQLIIQKSKPYIYSTSLPAALVKTTRESLKIIKQD
;
A
#
# COMPACT_ATOMS: atom_id res chain seq x y z
N MET A 1 29.75 -13.69 -22.86
CA MET A 1 28.74 -12.68 -23.14
C MET A 1 27.41 -13.20 -22.62
N ILE A 2 26.63 -12.39 -21.91
CA ILE A 2 25.30 -12.84 -21.42
C ILE A 2 24.34 -12.82 -22.61
N GLU A 3 23.75 -13.97 -22.96
CA GLU A 3 22.76 -14.09 -24.04
C GLU A 3 21.35 -13.89 -23.47
N PHE A 4 20.81 -12.69 -23.61
CA PHE A 4 19.45 -12.37 -23.14
C PHE A 4 18.35 -13.03 -23.97
N ASP A 5 18.61 -13.35 -25.25
CA ASP A 5 17.63 -13.97 -26.14
C ASP A 5 17.19 -15.36 -25.66
N GLY A 6 18.12 -16.17 -25.16
CA GLY A 6 17.78 -17.46 -24.55
C GLY A 6 16.83 -17.32 -23.36
N VAL A 7 17.05 -16.32 -22.48
CA VAL A 7 16.19 -16.05 -21.34
C VAL A 7 14.80 -15.59 -21.80
N LEU A 8 14.73 -14.70 -22.79
CA LEU A 8 13.45 -14.19 -23.32
C LEU A 8 12.65 -15.29 -24.03
N ASN A 9 13.31 -16.19 -24.75
CA ASN A 9 12.67 -17.32 -25.42
C ASN A 9 12.07 -18.29 -24.38
N LYS A 10 12.80 -18.62 -23.32
CA LYS A 10 12.29 -19.45 -22.22
C LYS A 10 11.03 -18.82 -21.58
N ILE A 11 11.02 -17.50 -21.31
CA ILE A 11 9.85 -16.78 -20.77
C ILE A 11 8.65 -16.90 -21.75
N LYS A 12 8.88 -16.85 -23.07
CA LYS A 12 7.83 -17.03 -24.08
C LYS A 12 7.28 -18.47 -24.09
N GLU A 13 8.15 -19.45 -24.05
CA GLU A 13 7.81 -20.88 -24.01
C GLU A 13 6.99 -21.24 -22.76
N GLU A 14 7.36 -20.67 -21.61
CA GLU A 14 6.64 -20.82 -20.35
C GLU A 14 5.32 -20.03 -20.27
N GLY A 15 4.96 -19.24 -21.30
CA GLY A 15 3.73 -18.45 -21.36
C GLY A 15 3.72 -17.17 -20.50
N TYR A 16 4.87 -16.78 -19.93
CA TYR A 16 4.98 -15.61 -19.04
C TYR A 16 5.38 -14.31 -19.75
N PHE A 17 5.47 -14.32 -21.08
CA PHE A 17 5.91 -13.14 -21.84
C PHE A 17 4.86 -12.02 -21.81
N ARG A 18 5.19 -10.93 -21.18
CA ARG A 18 4.28 -9.78 -20.98
C ARG A 18 4.45 -8.75 -22.09
N LYS A 19 3.30 -8.23 -22.60
CA LYS A 19 3.27 -7.14 -23.58
C LYS A 19 2.57 -5.93 -22.99
N ARG A 20 3.07 -4.73 -23.32
CA ARG A 20 2.43 -3.47 -22.94
C ARG A 20 1.46 -3.03 -24.04
N THR A 21 0.25 -2.59 -23.64
CA THR A 21 -0.75 -2.02 -24.54
C THR A 21 -0.93 -0.54 -24.22
N ALA A 22 -0.72 0.33 -25.21
CA ALA A 22 -0.87 1.78 -25.01
C ALA A 22 -2.35 2.19 -25.12
N LEU A 23 -2.84 2.91 -24.11
CA LEU A 23 -4.15 3.57 -24.15
C LEU A 23 -4.02 4.94 -24.84
N LYS A 24 -4.97 5.28 -25.71
CA LYS A 24 -5.09 6.61 -26.32
C LYS A 24 -6.11 7.52 -25.62
N SER A 25 -6.65 7.09 -24.48
CA SER A 25 -7.62 7.83 -23.69
C SER A 25 -7.11 8.02 -22.25
N ALA A 26 -7.80 8.85 -21.48
CA ALA A 26 -7.65 8.87 -20.02
C ALA A 26 -8.06 7.50 -19.44
N GLN A 27 -7.61 7.22 -18.21
CA GLN A 27 -8.05 6.06 -17.46
C GLN A 27 -9.50 6.29 -17.00
N ASP A 28 -10.41 5.49 -17.51
CA ASP A 28 -11.85 5.61 -17.28
C ASP A 28 -12.51 4.23 -17.42
N THR A 29 -13.84 4.16 -17.21
CA THR A 29 -14.66 2.96 -17.45
C THR A 29 -14.68 2.54 -18.93
N ILE A 30 -14.47 3.49 -19.86
CA ILE A 30 -14.29 3.24 -21.29
C ILE A 30 -12.92 3.75 -21.70
N VAL A 31 -12.12 2.88 -22.32
CA VAL A 31 -10.77 3.22 -22.80
C VAL A 31 -10.65 2.96 -24.31
N THR A 32 -9.72 3.66 -24.95
CA THR A 32 -9.47 3.52 -26.40
C THR A 32 -8.11 2.84 -26.62
N ILE A 33 -8.15 1.69 -27.32
CA ILE A 33 -6.98 0.90 -27.73
C ILE A 33 -7.04 0.71 -29.26
N ASN A 34 -5.97 1.08 -29.96
CA ASN A 34 -5.89 0.95 -31.42
C ASN A 34 -7.13 1.50 -32.16
N GLY A 35 -7.65 2.66 -31.69
CA GLY A 35 -8.82 3.32 -32.27
C GLY A 35 -10.18 2.71 -31.90
N LYS A 36 -10.23 1.61 -31.16
CA LYS A 36 -11.47 0.96 -30.72
C LYS A 36 -11.73 1.25 -29.23
N LYS A 37 -13.02 1.40 -28.88
CA LYS A 37 -13.47 1.58 -27.49
C LYS A 37 -13.70 0.23 -26.82
N TYR A 38 -13.29 0.12 -25.56
CA TYR A 38 -13.47 -1.07 -24.72
C TYR A 38 -13.96 -0.67 -23.34
N ILE A 39 -14.83 -1.49 -22.74
CA ILE A 39 -15.17 -1.40 -21.32
C ILE A 39 -13.97 -1.91 -20.54
N ASN A 40 -13.51 -1.10 -19.58
CA ASN A 40 -12.27 -1.35 -18.84
C ASN A 40 -12.53 -2.05 -17.51
N PHE A 41 -12.39 -3.36 -17.48
CA PHE A 41 -12.42 -4.17 -16.25
C PHE A 41 -11.03 -4.45 -15.67
N ALA A 42 -9.96 -4.02 -16.35
CA ALA A 42 -8.58 -4.29 -15.93
C ALA A 42 -7.99 -3.22 -14.99
N SER A 43 -8.72 -2.14 -14.72
CA SER A 43 -8.25 -1.03 -13.91
C SER A 43 -8.57 -1.23 -12.43
N ASN A 44 -7.64 -0.81 -11.57
CA ASN A 44 -7.86 -0.68 -10.12
C ASN A 44 -8.42 0.70 -9.73
N ASN A 45 -8.88 1.50 -10.68
CA ASN A 45 -9.51 2.80 -10.45
C ASN A 45 -10.97 2.62 -9.97
N TYR A 46 -11.14 1.98 -8.82
CA TYR A 46 -12.41 1.43 -8.33
C TYR A 46 -13.56 2.46 -8.23
N LEU A 47 -13.25 3.69 -7.89
CA LEU A 47 -14.22 4.78 -7.75
C LEU A 47 -14.22 5.72 -8.96
N ASN A 48 -13.52 5.36 -10.02
CA ASN A 48 -13.37 6.16 -11.24
C ASN A 48 -12.89 7.61 -11.02
N LEU A 49 -12.07 7.83 -9.98
CA LEU A 49 -11.58 9.16 -9.62
C LEU A 49 -10.39 9.63 -10.47
N ALA A 50 -9.66 8.72 -11.15
CA ALA A 50 -8.50 9.09 -11.96
C ALA A 50 -8.80 10.06 -13.10
N ASN A 51 -10.05 10.09 -13.61
CA ASN A 51 -10.52 11.03 -14.63
C ASN A 51 -11.52 12.08 -14.10
N ASN A 52 -11.69 12.19 -12.80
CA ASN A 52 -12.67 13.07 -12.17
C ASN A 52 -12.42 14.55 -12.51
N GLN A 53 -13.45 15.26 -12.99
CA GLN A 53 -13.32 16.64 -13.46
C GLN A 53 -12.98 17.64 -12.35
N LYS A 54 -13.49 17.43 -11.13
CA LYS A 54 -13.17 18.26 -9.96
C LYS A 54 -11.68 18.11 -9.61
N LEU A 55 -11.16 16.88 -9.58
CA LEU A 55 -9.76 16.62 -9.29
C LEU A 55 -8.83 17.19 -10.38
N LYS A 56 -9.19 17.09 -11.65
CA LYS A 56 -8.44 17.73 -12.75
C LYS A 56 -8.31 19.24 -12.57
N LYS A 57 -9.42 19.92 -12.21
CA LYS A 57 -9.42 21.38 -11.96
C LYS A 57 -8.51 21.72 -10.80
N ILE A 58 -8.57 20.95 -9.71
CA ILE A 58 -7.75 21.14 -8.52
C ILE A 58 -6.27 20.92 -8.88
N PHE A 59 -5.94 19.83 -9.57
CA PHE A 59 -4.57 19.54 -9.98
C PHE A 59 -3.98 20.64 -10.85
N LYS A 60 -4.75 21.11 -11.85
CA LYS A 60 -4.32 22.23 -12.71
C LYS A 60 -4.01 23.50 -11.89
N LYS A 61 -4.86 23.85 -10.91
CA LYS A 61 -4.60 24.98 -10.03
C LYS A 61 -3.37 24.75 -9.16
N SER A 62 -3.22 23.55 -8.60
CA SER A 62 -2.11 23.19 -7.73
C SER A 62 -0.76 23.20 -8.45
N ILE A 63 -0.71 22.84 -9.74
CA ILE A 63 0.50 22.97 -10.56
C ILE A 63 0.96 24.42 -10.65
N SER A 64 0.04 25.38 -10.80
CA SER A 64 0.38 26.79 -10.85
C SER A 64 0.93 27.33 -9.51
N GLU A 65 0.57 26.68 -8.39
CA GLU A 65 0.98 27.08 -7.04
C GLU A 65 2.29 26.40 -6.60
N TYR A 66 2.45 25.09 -6.89
CA TYR A 66 3.53 24.24 -6.38
C TYR A 66 4.51 23.74 -7.45
N GLY A 67 4.25 24.01 -8.74
CA GLY A 67 5.03 23.42 -9.83
C GLY A 67 4.67 21.96 -10.11
N VAL A 68 5.48 21.31 -10.96
CA VAL A 68 5.22 19.95 -11.49
C VAL A 68 6.00 18.86 -10.76
N GLY A 69 6.98 19.21 -9.95
CA GLY A 69 7.84 18.26 -9.25
C GLY A 69 8.29 18.78 -7.90
N SER A 70 8.78 17.90 -7.04
CA SER A 70 9.32 18.26 -5.72
C SER A 70 10.81 18.56 -5.72
N GLY A 71 11.54 18.11 -6.74
CA GLY A 71 12.97 18.40 -6.95
C GLY A 71 13.92 17.80 -5.90
N SER A 72 13.42 17.14 -4.87
CA SER A 72 14.22 16.66 -3.74
C SER A 72 13.55 15.53 -2.98
N SER A 73 14.32 14.83 -2.14
CA SER A 73 13.79 13.88 -1.17
C SER A 73 13.11 14.58 0.02
N PRO A 74 12.22 13.86 0.77
CA PRO A 74 11.51 14.45 1.90
C PRO A 74 12.42 15.01 2.98
N LEU A 75 13.61 14.44 3.18
CA LEU A 75 14.53 14.81 4.24
C LEU A 75 15.43 16.00 3.89
N VAL A 76 15.36 16.50 2.66
CA VAL A 76 16.15 17.66 2.22
C VAL A 76 15.24 18.87 2.03
N SER A 77 14.51 18.94 0.91
CA SER A 77 13.60 20.05 0.60
C SER A 77 12.32 19.61 -0.13
N GLY A 78 12.09 18.31 -0.27
CA GLY A 78 10.94 17.77 -0.99
C GLY A 78 9.67 17.60 -0.13
N TYR A 79 9.69 18.00 1.15
CA TYR A 79 8.54 17.90 2.05
C TYR A 79 7.86 19.25 2.20
N SER A 80 6.60 19.36 1.82
CA SER A 80 5.82 20.59 1.85
C SER A 80 4.68 20.52 2.89
N ASP A 81 4.03 21.66 3.15
CA ASP A 81 2.84 21.72 4.01
C ASP A 81 1.72 20.79 3.54
N GLU A 82 1.57 20.58 2.21
CA GLU A 82 0.58 19.64 1.69
C GLU A 82 0.89 18.20 2.09
N HIS A 83 2.16 17.79 2.19
CA HIS A 83 2.55 16.49 2.73
C HIS A 83 2.18 16.37 4.21
N LEU A 84 2.53 17.37 5.01
CA LEU A 84 2.21 17.41 6.44
C LEU A 84 0.70 17.30 6.69
N MET A 85 -0.09 18.06 5.91
CA MET A 85 -1.55 18.04 6.00
C MET A 85 -2.13 16.69 5.58
N LEU A 86 -1.66 16.08 4.49
CA LEU A 86 -2.09 14.76 4.04
C LEU A 86 -1.79 13.70 5.10
N GLU A 87 -0.58 13.69 5.65
CA GLU A 87 -0.19 12.75 6.71
C GLU A 87 -1.06 12.91 7.97
N SER A 88 -1.34 14.15 8.38
CA SER A 88 -2.25 14.41 9.51
C SER A 88 -3.68 13.90 9.24
N GLU A 89 -4.21 14.12 8.03
CA GLU A 89 -5.54 13.66 7.64
C GLU A 89 -5.61 12.12 7.59
N LEU A 90 -4.58 11.45 7.04
CA LEU A 90 -4.50 10.00 6.98
C LEU A 90 -4.41 9.35 8.38
N ALA A 91 -3.61 9.93 9.28
CA ALA A 91 -3.55 9.48 10.67
C ALA A 91 -4.94 9.54 11.34
N LYS A 92 -5.71 10.62 11.08
CA LYS A 92 -7.10 10.75 11.57
C LYS A 92 -8.05 9.74 10.93
N TYR A 93 -7.99 9.53 9.62
CA TYR A 93 -8.87 8.60 8.91
C TYR A 93 -8.66 7.15 9.34
N THR A 94 -7.41 6.79 9.61
CA THR A 94 -7.02 5.43 10.01
C THR A 94 -6.98 5.23 11.52
N LYS A 95 -7.13 6.31 12.31
CA LYS A 95 -7.04 6.32 13.80
C LYS A 95 -5.68 5.88 14.35
N PHE A 96 -4.62 6.04 13.57
CA PHE A 96 -3.25 5.85 14.03
C PHE A 96 -2.67 7.15 14.58
N GLN A 97 -1.58 7.02 15.35
CA GLN A 97 -0.89 8.18 15.95
C GLN A 97 -0.17 9.05 14.92
N SER A 98 0.26 8.45 13.82
CA SER A 98 1.08 9.10 12.80
C SER A 98 0.94 8.39 11.45
N SER A 99 1.22 9.10 10.37
CA SER A 99 1.38 8.50 9.06
C SER A 99 2.53 9.12 8.28
N ILE A 100 2.98 8.43 7.25
CA ILE A 100 4.04 8.86 6.32
C ILE A 100 3.57 8.61 4.90
N VAL A 101 3.69 9.61 4.04
CA VAL A 101 3.41 9.50 2.60
C VAL A 101 4.64 8.96 1.88
N THR A 102 4.42 8.04 0.96
CA THR A 102 5.47 7.36 0.17
C THR A 102 5.08 7.31 -1.31
N ASN A 103 6.05 7.00 -2.18
CA ASN A 103 5.86 7.07 -3.63
C ASN A 103 4.97 5.97 -4.22
N SER A 104 4.88 4.81 -3.59
CA SER A 104 4.01 3.72 -4.04
C SER A 104 3.81 2.67 -2.95
N GLY A 105 2.72 1.89 -3.01
CA GLY A 105 2.49 0.76 -2.09
C GLY A 105 3.62 -0.26 -2.12
N TYR A 106 4.21 -0.51 -3.30
CA TYR A 106 5.38 -1.39 -3.40
C TYR A 106 6.55 -0.90 -2.54
N LEU A 107 6.89 0.39 -2.65
CA LEU A 107 7.98 1.00 -1.88
C LEU A 107 7.62 1.17 -0.40
N SER A 108 6.33 1.34 -0.06
CA SER A 108 5.85 1.32 1.32
C SER A 108 6.15 -0.02 1.98
N ASN A 109 5.78 -1.13 1.34
CA ASN A 109 5.98 -2.47 1.88
C ASN A 109 7.47 -2.80 2.04
N VAL A 110 8.27 -2.56 1.00
CA VAL A 110 9.72 -2.77 1.05
C VAL A 110 10.36 -1.88 2.12
N GLY A 111 9.99 -0.60 2.16
CA GLY A 111 10.56 0.38 3.07
C GLY A 111 10.21 0.13 4.53
N LEU A 112 8.95 -0.23 4.84
CA LEU A 112 8.50 -0.56 6.19
C LEU A 112 9.23 -1.79 6.71
N ILE A 113 9.22 -2.89 5.95
CA ILE A 113 9.88 -4.13 6.35
C ILE A 113 11.36 -3.88 6.64
N ASN A 114 12.06 -3.19 5.72
CA ASN A 114 13.48 -2.89 5.90
C ASN A 114 13.76 -1.98 7.10
N ALA A 115 12.85 -1.06 7.42
CA ALA A 115 13.03 -0.15 8.55
C ALA A 115 12.91 -0.86 9.90
N ILE A 116 11.98 -1.80 10.03
CA ILE A 116 11.70 -2.51 11.29
C ILE A 116 12.47 -3.81 11.44
N SER A 117 13.05 -4.35 10.36
CA SER A 117 13.64 -5.69 10.35
C SER A 117 14.94 -5.77 11.14
N GLU A 118 15.13 -6.91 11.82
CA GLU A 118 16.31 -7.29 12.57
C GLU A 118 16.68 -8.76 12.32
N ARG A 119 17.94 -9.15 12.58
CA ARG A 119 18.39 -10.54 12.41
C ARG A 119 17.61 -11.55 13.27
N ASN A 120 17.17 -11.11 14.46
CA ASN A 120 16.37 -11.91 15.38
C ASN A 120 14.87 -11.70 15.17
N MET A 121 14.43 -11.56 13.93
CA MET A 121 13.02 -11.35 13.59
C MET A 121 12.54 -12.39 12.57
N ILE A 122 11.32 -12.87 12.78
CA ILE A 122 10.61 -13.74 11.84
C ILE A 122 9.41 -12.98 11.30
N ILE A 123 9.25 -12.96 9.98
CA ILE A 123 8.10 -12.39 9.29
C ILE A 123 7.23 -13.54 8.78
N PHE A 124 6.00 -13.63 9.29
CA PHE A 124 5.00 -14.59 8.87
C PHE A 124 4.10 -13.96 7.80
N GLN A 125 3.95 -14.61 6.66
CA GLN A 125 3.19 -14.12 5.52
C GLN A 125 2.25 -15.16 4.96
N ASP A 126 1.08 -14.70 4.52
CA ASP A 126 0.20 -15.52 3.69
C ASP A 126 0.87 -15.86 2.34
N LYS A 127 0.66 -17.08 1.84
CA LYS A 127 1.21 -17.52 0.55
C LYS A 127 0.71 -16.71 -0.64
N MET A 128 -0.43 -16.04 -0.53
CA MET A 128 -1.00 -15.21 -1.59
C MET A 128 -0.77 -13.71 -1.40
N ASN A 129 0.03 -13.31 -0.43
CA ASN A 129 0.41 -11.91 -0.25
C ASN A 129 1.01 -11.33 -1.53
N HIS A 130 0.78 -10.04 -1.72
CA HIS A 130 1.34 -9.27 -2.83
C HIS A 130 2.87 -9.35 -2.87
N ASN A 131 3.43 -9.37 -4.09
CA ASN A 131 4.87 -9.57 -4.31
C ASN A 131 5.74 -8.55 -3.57
N SER A 132 5.29 -7.32 -3.37
CA SER A 132 6.05 -6.29 -2.64
C SER A 132 6.33 -6.67 -1.18
N ILE A 133 5.40 -7.37 -0.52
CA ILE A 133 5.58 -7.87 0.85
C ILE A 133 6.61 -9.00 0.85
N ILE A 134 6.51 -9.91 -0.12
CA ILE A 134 7.45 -11.03 -0.28
C ILE A 134 8.87 -10.52 -0.56
N GLU A 135 9.03 -9.63 -1.53
CA GLU A 135 10.32 -9.07 -1.91
C GLU A 135 10.91 -8.17 -0.80
N GLY A 136 10.06 -7.35 -0.13
CA GLY A 136 10.50 -6.57 1.03
C GLY A 136 11.09 -7.46 2.12
N SER A 137 10.46 -8.60 2.40
CA SER A 137 10.96 -9.57 3.40
C SER A 137 12.24 -10.26 2.94
N ARG A 138 12.37 -10.62 1.67
CA ARG A 138 13.60 -11.21 1.12
C ARG A 138 14.78 -10.24 1.16
N LEU A 139 14.52 -8.96 0.92
CA LEU A 139 15.54 -7.90 0.99
C LEU A 139 15.88 -7.48 2.41
N SER A 140 15.11 -7.93 3.40
CA SER A 140 15.33 -7.61 4.81
C SER A 140 16.35 -8.56 5.46
N ASN A 141 16.77 -8.21 6.67
CA ASN A 141 17.63 -9.08 7.49
C ASN A 141 16.85 -10.14 8.27
N SER A 142 15.53 -10.22 8.09
CA SER A 142 14.64 -11.11 8.84
C SER A 142 14.44 -12.45 8.12
N HIS A 143 14.02 -13.47 8.85
CA HIS A 143 13.63 -14.74 8.25
C HIS A 143 12.17 -14.69 7.80
N LEU A 144 11.89 -15.16 6.57
CA LEU A 144 10.56 -15.24 6.01
C LEU A 144 9.98 -16.64 6.18
N ILE A 145 8.80 -16.73 6.81
CA ILE A 145 7.99 -17.95 6.89
C ILE A 145 6.63 -17.69 6.27
N ARG A 146 6.25 -18.54 5.32
CA ARG A 146 4.94 -18.42 4.64
C ARG A 146 3.99 -19.48 5.18
N PHE A 147 2.78 -19.06 5.58
CA PHE A 147 1.69 -19.96 5.95
C PHE A 147 0.72 -20.14 4.77
N LYS A 148 -0.06 -21.23 4.82
CA LYS A 148 -1.06 -21.52 3.79
C LYS A 148 -2.09 -20.40 3.74
N HIS A 149 -2.62 -20.14 2.55
CA HIS A 149 -3.58 -19.06 2.33
C HIS A 149 -4.78 -19.16 3.26
N LYS A 150 -4.98 -18.13 4.06
CA LYS A 150 -6.04 -17.97 5.07
C LYS A 150 -6.15 -19.14 6.07
N ASP A 151 -5.13 -19.96 6.19
CA ASP A 151 -5.05 -21.04 7.17
C ASP A 151 -4.38 -20.50 8.45
N TYR A 152 -5.22 -19.98 9.35
CA TYR A 152 -4.74 -19.35 10.59
C TYR A 152 -4.30 -20.39 11.64
N ASP A 153 -4.74 -21.64 11.53
CA ASP A 153 -4.20 -22.76 12.30
C ASP A 153 -2.76 -23.08 11.89
N ASP A 154 -2.46 -23.08 10.58
CA ASP A 154 -1.09 -23.24 10.08
C ASP A 154 -0.19 -22.09 10.57
N LEU A 155 -0.71 -20.83 10.58
CA LEU A 155 -0.01 -19.68 11.15
C LEU A 155 0.25 -19.90 12.66
N ALA A 156 -0.78 -20.22 13.45
CA ALA A 156 -0.67 -20.42 14.90
C ALA A 156 0.31 -21.55 15.24
N ASN A 157 0.30 -22.65 14.49
CA ASN A 157 1.23 -23.76 14.68
C ASN A 157 2.68 -23.39 14.31
N LYS A 158 2.88 -22.54 13.32
CA LYS A 158 4.21 -22.07 12.90
C LYS A 158 4.79 -21.04 13.88
N ILE A 159 4.01 -20.05 14.29
CA ILE A 159 4.50 -18.92 15.09
C ILE A 159 4.93 -19.38 16.50
N LYS A 160 4.27 -20.39 17.09
CA LYS A 160 4.62 -20.95 18.41
C LYS A 160 6.02 -21.55 18.46
N LYS A 161 6.58 -21.99 17.32
CA LYS A 161 7.93 -22.57 17.26
C LYS A 161 9.05 -21.54 17.48
N TYR A 162 8.72 -20.24 17.40
CA TYR A 162 9.70 -19.13 17.42
C TYR A 162 9.49 -18.21 18.62
N HIS A 163 9.31 -18.78 19.82
CA HIS A 163 9.00 -18.05 21.04
C HIS A 163 10.08 -17.04 21.46
N SER A 164 11.37 -17.30 21.14
CA SER A 164 12.51 -16.43 21.47
C SER A 164 12.81 -15.34 20.41
N TYR A 165 12.04 -15.30 19.31
CA TYR A 165 12.24 -14.35 18.22
C TYR A 165 11.26 -13.17 18.31
N ASN A 166 11.66 -12.00 17.81
CA ASN A 166 10.73 -10.94 17.45
C ASN A 166 9.88 -11.41 16.25
N LYS A 167 8.60 -11.16 16.27
CA LYS A 167 7.67 -11.71 15.30
C LYS A 167 6.82 -10.63 14.66
N VAL A 168 6.62 -10.75 13.35
CA VAL A 168 5.71 -9.91 12.55
C VAL A 168 4.78 -10.82 11.77
N ILE A 169 3.49 -10.56 11.83
CA ILE A 169 2.50 -11.10 10.90
C ILE A 169 2.23 -9.98 9.89
N TYR A 170 2.46 -10.24 8.60
CA TYR A 170 2.23 -9.28 7.54
C TYR A 170 1.31 -9.86 6.49
N VAL A 171 0.15 -9.24 6.26
CA VAL A 171 -0.90 -9.75 5.37
C VAL A 171 -1.51 -8.66 4.49
N ASP A 172 -1.97 -9.06 3.29
CA ASP A 172 -2.92 -8.27 2.52
C ASP A 172 -4.29 -8.30 3.24
N ALA A 173 -4.94 -7.16 3.35
CA ALA A 173 -6.32 -7.06 3.87
C ALA A 173 -7.33 -7.61 2.86
N VAL A 174 -7.10 -7.29 1.59
CA VAL A 174 -7.87 -7.76 0.43
C VAL A 174 -6.89 -8.34 -0.57
N PHE A 175 -7.00 -9.62 -0.84
CA PHE A 175 -6.12 -10.31 -1.79
C PHE A 175 -6.44 -9.90 -3.23
N SER A 176 -5.46 -9.36 -3.93
CA SER A 176 -5.62 -8.73 -5.25
C SER A 176 -6.18 -9.64 -6.33
N MET A 177 -5.89 -10.94 -6.26
CA MET A 177 -6.26 -11.91 -7.30
C MET A 177 -7.64 -12.55 -7.07
N THR A 178 -8.07 -12.67 -5.82
CA THR A 178 -9.30 -13.39 -5.45
C THR A 178 -10.38 -12.46 -4.88
N GLY A 179 -10.00 -11.26 -4.41
CA GLY A 179 -10.90 -10.35 -3.71
C GLY A 179 -11.28 -10.80 -2.29
N GLU A 180 -10.69 -11.87 -1.79
CA GLU A 180 -10.95 -12.38 -0.45
C GLU A 180 -10.42 -11.44 0.61
N LEU A 181 -11.12 -11.41 1.76
CA LEU A 181 -10.73 -10.60 2.91
C LEU A 181 -9.95 -11.45 3.93
N SER A 182 -8.93 -10.85 4.52
CA SER A 182 -8.29 -11.39 5.72
C SER A 182 -9.18 -11.20 6.94
N GLN A 183 -9.20 -12.19 7.84
CA GLN A 183 -9.91 -12.11 9.12
C GLN A 183 -9.01 -11.45 10.16
N LEU A 184 -9.09 -10.11 10.25
CA LEU A 184 -8.20 -9.32 11.12
C LEU A 184 -8.41 -9.59 12.61
N ASP A 185 -9.57 -10.03 13.03
CA ASP A 185 -9.84 -10.44 14.42
C ASP A 185 -9.04 -11.69 14.82
N GLU A 186 -9.03 -12.72 13.99
CA GLU A 186 -8.23 -13.94 14.24
C GLU A 186 -6.73 -13.62 14.19
N LEU A 187 -6.30 -12.88 13.17
CA LEU A 187 -4.89 -12.44 13.03
C LEU A 187 -4.42 -11.62 14.23
N SER A 188 -5.26 -10.69 14.70
CA SER A 188 -4.97 -9.86 15.88
C SER A 188 -4.91 -10.69 17.17
N ALA A 189 -5.78 -11.70 17.32
CA ALA A 189 -5.73 -12.61 18.45
C ALA A 189 -4.42 -13.41 18.47
N ILE A 190 -4.04 -14.01 17.32
CA ILE A 190 -2.78 -14.75 17.18
C ILE A 190 -1.58 -13.84 17.42
N ALA A 191 -1.59 -12.63 16.89
CA ALA A 191 -0.51 -11.66 17.09
C ALA A 191 -0.34 -11.32 18.57
N LYS A 192 -1.44 -11.02 19.27
CA LYS A 192 -1.45 -10.69 20.70
C LYS A 192 -0.95 -11.86 21.56
N GLU A 193 -1.45 -13.07 21.35
CA GLU A 193 -1.03 -14.28 22.07
C GLU A 193 0.48 -14.52 21.93
N ASN A 194 1.02 -14.28 20.74
CA ASN A 194 2.43 -14.56 20.43
C ASN A 194 3.36 -13.33 20.54
N LYS A 195 2.87 -12.20 21.03
CA LYS A 195 3.62 -10.93 21.11
C LYS A 195 4.24 -10.53 19.76
N ALA A 196 3.49 -10.72 18.69
CA ALA A 196 3.88 -10.35 17.33
C ALA A 196 3.27 -9.01 16.93
N LEU A 197 3.96 -8.24 16.08
CA LEU A 197 3.37 -7.10 15.40
C LEU A 197 2.43 -7.62 14.30
N LEU A 198 1.28 -6.96 14.11
CA LEU A 198 0.38 -7.17 12.98
C LEU A 198 0.45 -5.99 12.02
N ILE A 199 0.87 -6.25 10.79
CA ILE A 199 0.94 -5.28 9.70
C ILE A 199 -0.05 -5.67 8.61
N VAL A 200 -0.83 -4.70 8.13
CA VAL A 200 -1.94 -4.92 7.19
C VAL A 200 -1.75 -4.01 5.97
N ASP A 201 -1.67 -4.62 4.78
CA ASP A 201 -1.71 -3.90 3.50
C ASP A 201 -3.15 -3.89 2.97
N ASP A 202 -3.78 -2.73 3.00
CA ASP A 202 -5.15 -2.50 2.54
C ASP A 202 -5.20 -1.75 1.20
N ALA A 203 -4.22 -1.98 0.33
CA ALA A 203 -4.14 -1.29 -0.96
C ALA A 203 -5.40 -1.47 -1.83
N HIS A 204 -6.14 -2.56 -1.67
CA HIS A 204 -7.36 -2.86 -2.40
C HIS A 204 -8.65 -2.50 -1.65
N GLY A 205 -8.61 -2.36 -0.33
CA GLY A 205 -9.77 -2.01 0.48
C GLY A 205 -9.85 -0.52 0.86
N PHE A 206 -8.70 0.18 0.92
CA PHE A 206 -8.65 1.60 1.24
C PHE A 206 -9.43 2.44 0.23
N GLY A 207 -10.42 3.17 0.73
CA GLY A 207 -11.35 3.97 -0.08
C GLY A 207 -12.54 3.18 -0.65
N VAL A 208 -12.63 1.85 -0.44
CA VAL A 208 -13.66 0.98 -1.02
C VAL A 208 -14.48 0.26 0.02
N ILE A 209 -13.83 -0.42 0.97
CA ILE A 209 -14.52 -1.24 1.96
C ILE A 209 -15.09 -0.35 3.05
N LYS A 210 -16.42 -0.38 3.21
CA LYS A 210 -17.16 0.49 4.10
C LYS A 210 -18.16 -0.34 4.91
N LYS A 211 -18.24 -0.07 6.21
CA LYS A 211 -19.26 -0.64 7.07
C LYS A 211 -20.50 0.24 7.13
N ASP A 212 -20.27 1.54 7.29
CA ASP A 212 -21.31 2.55 7.46
C ASP A 212 -20.80 3.92 7.00
N GLU A 213 -21.67 4.94 7.02
CA GLU A 213 -21.38 6.29 6.53
C GLU A 213 -20.47 7.11 7.48
N THR A 214 -20.22 6.64 8.69
CA THR A 214 -19.52 7.41 9.72
C THR A 214 -18.01 7.31 9.64
N HIS A 215 -17.52 6.28 8.96
CA HIS A 215 -16.10 5.92 8.91
C HIS A 215 -15.51 6.11 7.53
N PHE A 216 -14.19 6.42 7.49
CA PHE A 216 -13.47 6.40 6.22
C PHE A 216 -13.43 4.96 5.68
N PRO A 217 -13.76 4.74 4.39
CA PRO A 217 -13.78 3.40 3.81
C PRO A 217 -12.39 2.73 3.88
N SER A 218 -12.30 1.63 4.59
CA SER A 218 -11.12 0.79 4.74
C SER A 218 -11.50 -0.54 5.41
N ILE A 219 -10.64 -1.54 5.31
CA ILE A 219 -10.87 -2.81 6.02
C ILE A 219 -11.05 -2.60 7.52
N LEU A 220 -10.37 -1.62 8.12
CA LEU A 220 -10.43 -1.33 9.55
C LEU A 220 -11.84 -0.91 9.99
N SER A 221 -12.64 -0.31 9.10
CA SER A 221 -14.03 0.09 9.40
C SER A 221 -14.91 -1.10 9.77
N LEU A 222 -14.63 -2.30 9.25
CA LEU A 222 -15.38 -3.52 9.57
C LEU A 222 -15.14 -4.01 11.01
N TYR A 223 -14.06 -3.56 11.63
CA TYR A 223 -13.60 -4.06 12.93
C TYR A 223 -13.67 -3.04 14.07
N GLU A 224 -14.25 -1.88 13.86
CA GLU A 224 -14.27 -0.78 14.84
C GLU A 224 -14.89 -1.13 16.20
N ARG A 225 -15.85 -2.06 16.23
CA ARG A 225 -16.47 -2.56 17.46
C ARG A 225 -15.78 -3.80 18.02
N LYS A 226 -14.74 -4.29 17.34
CA LYS A 226 -13.95 -5.44 17.76
C LYS A 226 -12.62 -4.94 18.35
N ASN A 227 -12.16 -5.56 19.40
CA ASN A 227 -10.87 -5.21 20.02
C ASN A 227 -9.72 -5.83 19.21
N ILE A 228 -9.48 -5.30 18.00
CA ILE A 228 -8.32 -5.67 17.18
C ILE A 228 -7.18 -4.70 17.41
N SER A 229 -5.95 -5.18 17.31
CA SER A 229 -4.73 -4.37 17.30
C SER A 229 -4.01 -4.58 15.98
N VAL A 230 -3.76 -3.48 15.27
CA VAL A 230 -2.93 -3.42 14.06
C VAL A 230 -1.82 -2.42 14.34
N ASP A 231 -0.56 -2.81 14.17
CA ASP A 231 0.60 -1.99 14.53
C ASP A 231 1.02 -1.04 13.39
N ALA A 232 0.84 -1.48 12.14
CA ALA A 232 1.03 -0.65 10.97
C ALA A 232 0.02 -1.02 9.87
N TYR A 233 -0.42 -0.01 9.16
CA TYR A 233 -1.43 -0.10 8.10
C TYR A 233 -0.94 0.63 6.86
N ILE A 234 -1.09 0.00 5.71
CA ILE A 234 -0.69 0.56 4.41
C ILE A 234 -1.92 0.77 3.54
N GLY A 235 -2.00 1.93 2.90
CA GLY A 235 -2.98 2.22 1.86
C GLY A 235 -2.32 2.85 0.65
N THR A 236 -2.99 2.84 -0.50
CA THR A 236 -2.46 3.42 -1.74
C THR A 236 -3.42 4.43 -2.35
N PHE A 237 -2.87 5.45 -2.99
CA PHE A 237 -3.65 6.45 -3.72
C PHE A 237 -3.81 6.11 -5.21
N GLY A 238 -3.04 5.15 -5.72
CA GLY A 238 -3.03 4.78 -7.14
C GLY A 238 -4.20 3.89 -7.58
N LYS A 239 -5.14 3.57 -6.67
CA LYS A 239 -6.32 2.72 -6.95
C LYS A 239 -7.61 3.52 -6.74
N ALA A 240 -8.36 3.27 -5.68
CA ALA A 240 -9.63 3.95 -5.41
C ALA A 240 -9.52 5.49 -5.38
N ALA A 241 -8.46 6.04 -4.79
CA ALA A 241 -8.26 7.49 -4.75
C ALA A 241 -7.91 8.12 -6.11
N GLY A 242 -7.59 7.33 -7.15
CA GLY A 242 -7.41 7.81 -8.52
C GLY A 242 -6.25 8.78 -8.73
N THR A 243 -5.26 8.81 -7.81
CA THR A 243 -4.08 9.65 -7.89
C THR A 243 -2.80 8.81 -7.93
N PHE A 244 -1.74 9.15 -7.22
CA PHE A 244 -0.52 8.38 -7.18
C PHE A 244 0.15 8.49 -5.81
N GLY A 245 0.85 7.41 -5.41
CA GLY A 245 1.52 7.34 -4.13
C GLY A 245 0.85 6.36 -3.18
N SER A 246 1.29 6.39 -1.95
CA SER A 246 0.86 5.48 -0.88
C SER A 246 1.16 6.12 0.47
N PHE A 247 0.73 5.46 1.55
CA PHE A 247 1.07 5.88 2.89
C PHE A 247 1.21 4.67 3.82
N ILE A 248 1.92 4.89 4.92
CA ILE A 248 2.01 3.98 6.05
C ILE A 248 1.49 4.73 7.28
N ALA A 249 0.48 4.18 7.95
CA ALA A 249 -0.02 4.68 9.23
C ALA A 249 0.39 3.72 10.34
N ALA A 250 0.94 4.25 11.44
CA ALA A 250 1.44 3.46 12.56
C ALA A 250 1.57 4.30 13.84
N ASN A 251 2.10 3.71 14.91
CA ASN A 251 2.56 4.49 16.06
C ASN A 251 3.78 5.37 15.69
N LYS A 252 4.06 6.38 16.52
CA LYS A 252 5.14 7.34 16.27
C LYS A 252 6.52 6.69 16.14
N ASN A 253 6.79 5.62 16.89
CA ASN A 253 8.10 4.97 16.86
C ASN A 253 8.34 4.28 15.51
N ILE A 254 7.34 3.58 14.97
CA ILE A 254 7.44 2.92 13.65
C ILE A 254 7.62 3.98 12.56
N THR A 255 6.83 5.06 12.57
CA THR A 255 6.98 6.12 11.55
C THR A 255 8.33 6.81 11.65
N GLN A 256 8.87 7.04 12.86
CA GLN A 256 10.22 7.56 13.03
C GLN A 256 11.30 6.58 12.55
N LEU A 257 11.16 5.28 12.79
CA LEU A 257 12.07 4.28 12.21
C LEU A 257 12.09 4.30 10.69
N ILE A 258 10.92 4.49 10.05
CA ILE A 258 10.84 4.62 8.59
C ILE A 258 11.63 5.84 8.13
N ILE A 259 11.47 7.01 8.76
CA ILE A 259 12.22 8.22 8.44
C ILE A 259 13.73 7.98 8.55
N GLN A 260 14.18 7.24 9.57
CA GLN A 260 15.61 7.06 9.86
C GLN A 260 16.26 5.92 9.07
N LYS A 261 15.51 4.89 8.64
CA LYS A 261 16.09 3.64 8.13
C LYS A 261 15.55 3.21 6.76
N SER A 262 14.38 3.67 6.34
CA SER A 262 13.78 3.25 5.07
C SER A 262 14.51 3.87 3.88
N LYS A 263 15.34 3.09 3.20
CA LYS A 263 16.07 3.55 2.00
C LYS A 263 15.13 4.06 0.90
N PRO A 264 14.00 3.41 0.59
CA PRO A 264 13.03 3.95 -0.37
C PRO A 264 12.46 5.31 0.00
N TYR A 265 12.36 5.65 1.29
CA TYR A 265 11.93 6.96 1.75
C TYR A 265 13.06 7.99 1.71
N ILE A 266 14.21 7.64 2.25
CA ILE A 266 15.35 8.56 2.42
C ILE A 266 15.91 9.00 1.06
N TYR A 267 16.07 8.06 0.11
CA TYR A 267 16.80 8.27 -1.14
C TYR A 267 15.90 8.44 -2.38
N SER A 268 14.58 8.57 -2.19
CA SER A 268 13.65 8.86 -3.29
C SER A 268 13.20 10.30 -3.27
N THR A 269 13.05 10.88 -4.45
CA THR A 269 12.39 12.19 -4.63
C THR A 269 10.94 12.08 -4.14
N SER A 270 10.47 13.09 -3.40
CA SER A 270 9.11 13.18 -2.88
C SER A 270 8.04 13.23 -3.98
N LEU A 271 6.81 12.89 -3.63
CA LEU A 271 5.66 13.21 -4.47
C LEU A 271 5.56 14.72 -4.71
N PRO A 272 5.17 15.17 -5.92
CA PRO A 272 4.92 16.59 -6.18
C PRO A 272 3.82 17.13 -5.26
N ALA A 273 4.03 18.29 -4.64
CA ALA A 273 3.06 18.91 -3.73
C ALA A 273 1.68 19.14 -4.40
N ALA A 274 1.67 19.47 -5.69
CA ALA A 274 0.43 19.61 -6.48
C ALA A 274 -0.38 18.30 -6.51
N LEU A 275 0.30 17.16 -6.63
CA LEU A 275 -0.33 15.85 -6.60
C LEU A 275 -0.81 15.48 -5.20
N VAL A 276 -0.02 15.78 -4.18
CA VAL A 276 -0.38 15.57 -2.76
C VAL A 276 -1.65 16.34 -2.40
N LYS A 277 -1.76 17.62 -2.78
CA LYS A 277 -2.97 18.43 -2.62
C LYS A 277 -4.18 17.81 -3.33
N THR A 278 -3.99 17.33 -4.55
CA THR A 278 -5.04 16.66 -5.31
C THR A 278 -5.49 15.37 -4.63
N THR A 279 -4.57 14.61 -4.06
CA THR A 279 -4.85 13.39 -3.30
C THR A 279 -5.70 13.71 -2.06
N ARG A 280 -5.37 14.77 -1.31
CA ARG A 280 -6.19 15.21 -0.17
C ARG A 280 -7.63 15.48 -0.57
N GLU A 281 -7.83 16.18 -1.68
CA GLU A 281 -9.19 16.48 -2.19
C GLU A 281 -9.91 15.22 -2.67
N SER A 282 -9.18 14.25 -3.24
CA SER A 282 -9.74 12.93 -3.57
C SER A 282 -10.23 12.18 -2.34
N LEU A 283 -9.45 12.17 -1.25
CA LEU A 283 -9.86 11.54 0.01
C LEU A 283 -11.09 12.20 0.64
N LYS A 284 -11.26 13.52 0.47
CA LYS A 284 -12.49 14.22 0.90
C LYS A 284 -13.72 13.78 0.10
N ILE A 285 -13.58 13.56 -1.22
CA ILE A 285 -14.65 13.00 -2.04
C ILE A 285 -15.03 11.63 -1.52
N ILE A 286 -14.06 10.73 -1.36
CA ILE A 286 -14.29 9.36 -0.85
C ILE A 286 -15.01 9.35 0.50
N LYS A 287 -14.70 10.31 1.37
CA LYS A 287 -15.30 10.39 2.70
C LYS A 287 -16.76 10.88 2.64
N GLN A 288 -17.14 11.65 1.61
CA GLN A 288 -18.47 12.24 1.47
C GLN A 288 -19.46 11.32 0.75
N ASP A 289 -18.97 10.39 -0.06
CA ASP A 289 -19.74 9.40 -0.80
C ASP A 289 -19.95 8.11 0.03
#